data_4143950cae98dbf47f3551344e6f8786
#
_entry.id   4143950cae98dbf47f3551344e6f8786
#
_cell.length_a   1.000
_cell.length_b   1.000
_cell.length_c   1.000
_cell.angle_alpha   90.00
_cell.angle_beta   90.00
_cell.angle_gamma   90.00
#
_symmetry.space_group_name_H-M   'P 1'
#
loop_
_entity.id
_entity.type
_entity.pdbx_description
1 polymer ?
#
loop_
_entity_poly.entity_id
_entity_poly.type
_entity_poly.pdbx_seq_one_letter_code
_entity_poly.pdbx_strand_id
1 'polypeptide(L)'
;MGRAQKGKDSWERPGPRGGQRRRQVFIFTEGKVTEPSYLDILKDQGVPLADEVPVEMHIANRKADSGRKPLDLVEQAIKLKREEDRKAKRAKLEAKYLPQVWCLFDHDNYKYIRDALDQAKAAGIGVAFSHPCFEVWRLAHYKPVSGSFAGVCDGAANRLPFQRGSQDARSPKVVLPHQVLGRYKAARKNAESMNSQHAAHVAKWDRDPYTDVYEFVEKALHIDTY
;
A
#
# COMPACT_ATOMS: atom_id res chain seq x y z
N MET A 1 32.09 33.67 20.19
CA MET A 1 30.66 33.27 20.14
C MET A 1 30.37 32.68 18.77
N GLY A 2 30.36 31.34 18.65
CA GLY A 2 30.14 30.63 17.39
C GLY A 2 28.64 30.50 17.10
N ARG A 3 28.19 30.94 15.93
CA ARG A 3 26.86 30.72 15.41
C ARG A 3 26.71 29.24 15.05
N ALA A 4 25.78 28.53 15.70
CA ALA A 4 25.39 27.19 15.30
C ALA A 4 24.78 27.23 13.89
N GLN A 5 25.36 26.50 12.94
CA GLN A 5 24.77 26.26 11.63
C GLN A 5 23.53 25.38 11.81
N LYS A 6 22.34 25.93 11.48
CA LYS A 6 21.14 25.13 11.32
C LYS A 6 21.39 24.06 10.27
N GLY A 7 21.20 22.79 10.64
CA GLY A 7 21.29 21.67 9.72
C GLY A 7 20.36 21.85 8.53
N LYS A 8 20.89 21.79 7.32
CA LYS A 8 20.11 21.76 6.08
C LYS A 8 19.30 20.47 6.06
N ASP A 9 18.00 20.60 5.86
CA ASP A 9 17.12 19.43 5.67
C ASP A 9 17.67 18.51 4.59
N SER A 10 17.68 17.22 4.85
CA SER A 10 18.37 16.20 4.03
C SER A 10 17.88 16.12 2.56
N TRP A 11 16.71 16.67 2.26
CA TRP A 11 16.15 16.69 0.90
C TRP A 11 16.51 17.93 0.08
N GLU A 12 17.08 18.98 0.70
CA GLU A 12 17.65 20.14 0.01
C GLU A 12 19.03 19.84 -0.61
N ARG A 13 19.61 18.67 -0.35
CA ARG A 13 20.81 18.27 -1.08
C ARG A 13 20.44 18.05 -2.54
N PRO A 14 21.04 18.79 -3.50
CA PRO A 14 20.94 18.43 -4.91
C PRO A 14 21.41 16.98 -5.01
N GLY A 15 20.54 16.09 -5.47
CA GLY A 15 20.96 14.73 -5.79
C GLY A 15 22.16 14.74 -6.72
N PRO A 16 22.92 13.63 -6.84
CA PRO A 16 24.09 13.58 -7.71
C PRO A 16 23.70 14.12 -9.08
N ARG A 17 24.51 15.05 -9.60
CA ARG A 17 24.30 15.69 -10.90
C ARG A 17 24.08 14.60 -11.94
N GLY A 18 22.83 14.47 -12.45
CA GLY A 18 22.44 13.51 -13.49
C GLY A 18 21.35 12.49 -13.12
N GLY A 19 20.88 12.42 -11.87
CA GLY A 19 19.79 11.54 -11.48
C GLY A 19 18.43 12.07 -11.92
N GLN A 20 17.61 11.21 -12.59
CA GLN A 20 16.23 11.55 -12.93
C GLN A 20 15.43 11.83 -11.65
N ARG A 21 14.69 12.95 -11.61
CA ARG A 21 13.84 13.28 -10.47
C ARG A 21 12.77 12.21 -10.28
N ARG A 22 12.51 11.82 -9.02
CA ARG A 22 11.53 10.79 -8.67
C ARG A 22 10.36 11.39 -7.89
N ARG A 23 9.16 10.83 -8.10
CA ARG A 23 8.01 11.12 -7.24
C ARG A 23 8.18 10.37 -5.92
N GLN A 24 7.99 11.06 -4.79
CA GLN A 24 8.01 10.45 -3.47
C GLN A 24 6.64 9.84 -3.15
N VAL A 25 6.59 8.58 -2.76
CA VAL A 25 5.37 7.90 -2.31
C VAL A 25 5.59 7.38 -0.90
N PHE A 26 4.86 7.95 0.04
CA PHE A 26 4.90 7.58 1.45
C PHE A 26 3.75 6.62 1.77
N ILE A 27 4.06 5.52 2.44
CA ILE A 27 3.13 4.43 2.67
C ILE A 27 3.07 4.12 4.16
N PHE A 28 1.88 4.11 4.71
CA PHE A 28 1.59 3.62 6.05
C PHE A 28 0.94 2.24 5.94
N THR A 29 1.43 1.26 6.70
CA THR A 29 0.91 -0.12 6.71
C THR A 29 0.35 -0.48 8.07
N GLU A 30 -0.77 -1.20 8.12
CA GLU A 30 -1.34 -1.74 9.35
C GLU A 30 -0.45 -2.87 9.89
N GLY A 31 -0.14 -3.85 9.05
CA GLY A 31 0.75 -4.95 9.40
C GLY A 31 2.20 -4.51 9.54
N LYS A 32 2.93 -5.21 10.40
CA LYS A 32 4.38 -5.03 10.59
C LYS A 32 5.20 -5.92 9.67
N VAL A 33 4.60 -6.93 9.04
CA VAL A 33 5.30 -7.99 8.32
C VAL A 33 4.77 -8.18 6.91
N THR A 34 3.48 -8.48 6.75
CA THR A 34 2.89 -8.90 5.47
C THR A 34 3.02 -7.80 4.42
N GLU A 35 2.43 -6.64 4.66
CA GLU A 35 2.45 -5.52 3.71
C GLU A 35 3.87 -4.98 3.52
N PRO A 36 4.70 -4.77 4.58
CA PRO A 36 6.09 -4.36 4.37
C PRO A 36 6.91 -5.33 3.52
N SER A 37 6.79 -6.65 3.73
CA SER A 37 7.52 -7.63 2.91
C SER A 37 7.06 -7.63 1.46
N TYR A 38 5.75 -7.46 1.22
CA TYR A 38 5.22 -7.30 -0.13
C TYR A 38 5.74 -6.02 -0.81
N LEU A 39 5.74 -4.89 -0.09
CA LEU A 39 6.25 -3.62 -0.60
C LEU A 39 7.76 -3.68 -0.92
N ASP A 40 8.54 -4.44 -0.14
CA ASP A 40 9.96 -4.67 -0.44
C ASP A 40 10.14 -5.40 -1.78
N ILE A 41 9.29 -6.41 -2.07
CA ILE A 41 9.30 -7.10 -3.37
C ILE A 41 8.97 -6.11 -4.51
N LEU A 42 7.94 -5.27 -4.34
CA LEU A 42 7.59 -4.28 -5.36
C LEU A 42 8.73 -3.29 -5.61
N LYS A 43 9.42 -2.88 -4.56
CA LYS A 43 10.57 -1.96 -4.64
C LYS A 43 11.74 -2.57 -5.41
N ASP A 44 11.99 -3.86 -5.19
CA ASP A 44 13.18 -4.54 -5.72
C ASP A 44 12.94 -5.16 -7.10
N GLN A 45 11.70 -5.58 -7.39
CA GLN A 45 11.35 -6.39 -8.56
C GLN A 45 10.25 -5.77 -9.45
N GLY A 46 9.63 -4.67 -9.00
CA GLY A 46 8.58 -4.01 -9.77
C GLY A 46 9.12 -3.41 -11.08
N VAL A 47 8.46 -3.72 -12.18
CA VAL A 47 8.76 -3.16 -13.50
C VAL A 47 7.91 -1.91 -13.69
N PRO A 48 8.51 -0.71 -13.83
CA PRO A 48 7.75 0.51 -14.01
C PRO A 48 6.95 0.51 -15.32
N LEU A 49 5.81 1.18 -15.32
CA LEU A 49 5.09 1.55 -16.54
C LEU A 49 5.97 2.44 -17.42
N ALA A 50 5.94 2.22 -18.72
CA ALA A 50 6.64 3.05 -19.69
C ALA A 50 6.10 4.50 -19.62
N ASP A 51 6.99 5.46 -19.83
CA ASP A 51 6.67 6.90 -19.91
C ASP A 51 6.15 7.55 -18.60
N GLU A 52 6.15 6.81 -17.49
CA GLU A 52 5.76 7.33 -16.19
C GLU A 52 6.95 7.86 -15.39
N VAL A 53 6.65 8.77 -14.47
CA VAL A 53 7.67 9.34 -13.57
C VAL A 53 8.16 8.25 -12.61
N PRO A 54 9.49 8.05 -12.49
CA PRO A 54 10.03 7.11 -11.54
C PRO A 54 9.58 7.42 -10.12
N VAL A 55 9.27 6.38 -9.37
CA VAL A 55 8.80 6.47 -7.99
C VAL A 55 9.91 6.12 -7.01
N GLU A 56 9.95 6.83 -5.89
CA GLU A 56 10.74 6.46 -4.72
C GLU A 56 9.79 6.17 -3.56
N MET A 57 9.79 4.91 -3.12
CA MET A 57 8.85 4.38 -2.13
C MET A 57 9.43 4.42 -0.72
N HIS A 58 8.65 4.91 0.23
CA HIS A 58 8.99 5.00 1.65
C HIS A 58 7.91 4.40 2.53
N ILE A 59 8.21 3.38 3.31
CA ILE A 59 7.30 2.87 4.34
C ILE A 59 7.46 3.75 5.58
N ALA A 60 6.54 4.71 5.75
CA ALA A 60 6.66 5.79 6.71
C ALA A 60 6.62 5.33 8.17
N ASN A 61 5.86 4.27 8.47
CA ASN A 61 5.71 3.72 9.81
C ASN A 61 6.43 2.37 10.03
N ARG A 62 7.45 2.05 9.22
CA ARG A 62 8.16 0.75 9.31
C ARG A 62 8.63 0.42 10.72
N LYS A 63 9.14 1.40 11.46
CA LYS A 63 9.70 1.23 12.81
C LYS A 63 8.69 1.48 13.94
N ALA A 64 7.45 1.84 13.62
CA ALA A 64 6.45 2.14 14.63
C ALA A 64 5.91 0.84 15.28
N ASP A 65 5.83 0.83 16.61
CA ASP A 65 5.32 -0.30 17.37
C ASP A 65 3.84 -0.19 17.72
N SER A 66 3.27 1.00 17.67
CA SER A 66 1.87 1.31 17.97
C SER A 66 1.27 2.27 16.94
N GLY A 67 -0.01 2.60 17.10
CA GLY A 67 -0.70 3.55 16.22
C GLY A 67 -0.87 3.01 14.80
N ARG A 68 -1.20 1.72 14.67
CA ARG A 68 -1.33 1.04 13.38
C ARG A 68 -2.76 0.71 13.00
N LYS A 69 -3.75 1.04 13.83
CA LYS A 69 -5.15 0.89 13.45
C LYS A 69 -5.49 1.82 12.27
N PRO A 70 -6.44 1.47 11.42
CA PRO A 70 -6.77 2.25 10.23
C PRO A 70 -6.92 3.75 10.47
N LEU A 71 -7.64 4.15 11.51
CA LEU A 71 -7.83 5.57 11.85
C LEU A 71 -6.53 6.26 12.27
N ASP A 72 -5.72 5.60 13.11
CA ASP A 72 -4.41 6.12 13.55
C ASP A 72 -3.46 6.32 12.35
N LEU A 73 -3.48 5.38 11.40
CA LEU A 73 -2.67 5.48 10.17
C LEU A 73 -3.08 6.68 9.33
N VAL A 74 -4.38 6.88 9.15
CA VAL A 74 -4.91 8.02 8.38
C VAL A 74 -4.55 9.35 9.04
N GLU A 75 -4.66 9.46 10.36
CA GLU A 75 -4.26 10.67 11.08
C GLU A 75 -2.76 10.97 10.92
N GLN A 76 -1.90 9.96 11.00
CA GLN A 76 -0.46 10.10 10.75
C GLN A 76 -0.19 10.49 9.30
N ALA A 77 -0.87 9.86 8.35
CA ALA A 77 -0.76 10.15 6.92
C ALA A 77 -1.17 11.60 6.60
N ILE A 78 -2.23 12.11 7.21
CA ILE A 78 -2.68 13.50 7.07
C ILE A 78 -1.61 14.49 7.55
N LYS A 79 -0.97 14.21 8.69
CA LYS A 79 0.11 15.05 9.22
C LYS A 79 1.29 15.08 8.25
N LEU A 80 1.75 13.91 7.80
CA LEU A 80 2.84 13.81 6.84
C LEU A 80 2.50 14.49 5.51
N LYS A 81 1.30 14.25 4.97
CA LYS A 81 0.89 14.89 3.71
C LYS A 81 0.95 16.41 3.78
N ARG A 82 0.45 17.01 4.86
CA ARG A 82 0.51 18.47 5.06
C ARG A 82 1.94 19.01 5.09
N GLU A 83 2.89 18.24 5.62
CA GLU A 83 4.31 18.61 5.63
C GLU A 83 4.92 18.50 4.24
N GLU A 84 4.68 17.39 3.56
CA GLU A 84 5.21 17.15 2.22
C GLU A 84 4.62 18.11 1.17
N ASP A 85 3.31 18.42 1.25
CA ASP A 85 2.67 19.42 0.38
C ASP A 85 3.29 20.81 0.57
N ARG A 86 3.62 21.20 1.83
CA ARG A 86 4.32 22.46 2.10
C ARG A 86 5.73 22.49 1.51
N LYS A 87 6.46 21.38 1.61
CA LYS A 87 7.79 21.22 1.02
C LYS A 87 7.73 21.32 -0.51
N ALA A 88 6.78 20.58 -1.11
CA ALA A 88 6.55 20.57 -2.55
C ALA A 88 6.23 21.96 -3.08
N LYS A 89 5.36 22.71 -2.39
CA LYS A 89 5.00 24.08 -2.74
C LYS A 89 6.21 25.02 -2.67
N ARG A 90 7.04 24.93 -1.62
CA ARG A 90 8.26 25.74 -1.49
C ARG A 90 9.27 25.42 -2.60
N ALA A 91 9.38 24.15 -2.97
CA ALA A 91 10.26 23.67 -4.03
C ALA A 91 9.69 23.88 -5.44
N LYS A 92 8.46 24.42 -5.56
CA LYS A 92 7.75 24.63 -6.83
C LYS A 92 7.74 23.37 -7.71
N LEU A 93 7.39 22.21 -7.11
CA LEU A 93 7.36 20.95 -7.84
C LEU A 93 6.27 20.97 -8.90
N GLU A 94 6.58 20.43 -10.08
CA GLU A 94 5.58 20.13 -11.10
C GLU A 94 4.59 19.06 -10.61
N ALA A 95 3.36 19.10 -11.12
CA ALA A 95 2.29 18.19 -10.70
C ALA A 95 2.69 16.68 -10.72
N LYS A 96 3.44 16.27 -11.73
CA LYS A 96 3.92 14.88 -11.87
C LYS A 96 4.91 14.43 -10.79
N TYR A 97 5.54 15.39 -10.07
CA TYR A 97 6.48 15.10 -8.98
C TYR A 97 5.91 15.38 -7.59
N LEU A 98 4.63 15.77 -7.49
CA LEU A 98 4.01 15.98 -6.18
C LEU A 98 3.99 14.69 -5.38
N PRO A 99 4.35 14.75 -4.09
CA PRO A 99 4.37 13.58 -3.23
C PRO A 99 2.97 12.99 -3.06
N GLN A 100 2.89 11.68 -2.95
CA GLN A 100 1.66 10.97 -2.62
C GLN A 100 1.80 10.29 -1.25
N VAL A 101 0.69 10.20 -0.54
CA VAL A 101 0.62 9.48 0.74
C VAL A 101 -0.51 8.47 0.66
N TRP A 102 -0.20 7.23 1.03
CA TRP A 102 -1.11 6.09 0.97
C TRP A 102 -1.14 5.34 2.29
N CYS A 103 -2.29 4.76 2.61
CA CYS A 103 -2.45 3.82 3.71
C CYS A 103 -2.84 2.45 3.15
N LEU A 104 -2.20 1.40 3.64
CA LEU A 104 -2.56 0.01 3.39
C LEU A 104 -3.11 -0.56 4.69
N PHE A 105 -4.38 -0.93 4.71
CA PHE A 105 -5.03 -1.53 5.86
C PHE A 105 -6.21 -2.42 5.47
N ASP A 106 -6.60 -3.25 6.42
CA ASP A 106 -7.62 -4.25 6.27
C ASP A 106 -8.91 -3.85 6.99
N HIS A 107 -10.00 -4.56 6.68
CA HIS A 107 -11.24 -4.42 7.44
C HIS A 107 -11.09 -4.96 8.86
N ASP A 108 -10.59 -6.18 8.99
CA ASP A 108 -10.32 -6.92 10.24
C ASP A 108 -11.34 -6.65 11.38
N ASN A 109 -12.64 -6.55 11.00
CA ASN A 109 -13.74 -6.19 11.88
C ASN A 109 -13.53 -4.88 12.67
N TYR A 110 -12.72 -3.96 12.16
CA TYR A 110 -12.45 -2.69 12.81
C TYR A 110 -13.66 -1.78 12.76
N LYS A 111 -14.17 -1.41 13.94
CA LYS A 111 -15.42 -0.65 14.10
C LYS A 111 -15.46 0.70 13.35
N TYR A 112 -14.30 1.37 13.23
CA TYR A 112 -14.21 2.73 12.66
C TYR A 112 -13.64 2.72 11.25
N ILE A 113 -13.82 1.63 10.50
CA ILE A 113 -13.27 1.51 9.14
C ILE A 113 -13.86 2.57 8.19
N ARG A 114 -15.15 2.84 8.30
CA ARG A 114 -15.83 3.86 7.52
C ARG A 114 -15.22 5.24 7.79
N ASP A 115 -15.05 5.60 9.05
CA ASP A 115 -14.49 6.90 9.45
C ASP A 115 -13.07 7.07 8.91
N ALA A 116 -12.25 6.01 8.95
CA ALA A 116 -10.91 6.02 8.39
C ALA A 116 -10.92 6.26 6.87
N LEU A 117 -11.80 5.57 6.13
CA LEU A 117 -11.93 5.73 4.69
C LEU A 117 -12.44 7.12 4.30
N ASP A 118 -13.44 7.64 5.01
CA ASP A 118 -14.02 8.97 4.76
C ASP A 118 -12.99 10.07 5.06
N GLN A 119 -12.24 9.97 6.16
CA GLN A 119 -11.18 10.92 6.49
C GLN A 119 -10.02 10.87 5.48
N ALA A 120 -9.59 9.69 5.07
CA ALA A 120 -8.56 9.54 4.04
C ALA A 120 -8.99 10.21 2.74
N LYS A 121 -10.21 9.94 2.28
CA LYS A 121 -10.78 10.55 1.09
C LYS A 121 -10.84 12.07 1.18
N ALA A 122 -11.34 12.61 2.29
CA ALA A 122 -11.44 14.06 2.51
C ALA A 122 -10.07 14.75 2.51
N ALA A 123 -9.02 14.05 2.97
CA ALA A 123 -7.66 14.57 3.02
C ALA A 123 -6.83 14.30 1.75
N GLY A 124 -7.38 13.62 0.75
CA GLY A 124 -6.64 13.21 -0.45
C GLY A 124 -5.52 12.20 -0.15
N ILE A 125 -5.73 11.33 0.83
CA ILE A 125 -4.88 10.18 1.12
C ILE A 125 -5.38 8.98 0.31
N GLY A 126 -4.48 8.34 -0.43
CA GLY A 126 -4.80 7.09 -1.11
C GLY A 126 -4.97 5.95 -0.11
N VAL A 127 -5.88 5.02 -0.40
CA VAL A 127 -6.07 3.83 0.44
C VAL A 127 -6.06 2.60 -0.43
N ALA A 128 -5.21 1.64 -0.11
CA ALA A 128 -5.29 0.26 -0.56
C ALA A 128 -5.93 -0.57 0.57
N PHE A 129 -7.11 -1.09 0.27
CA PHE A 129 -8.00 -1.71 1.24
C PHE A 129 -8.28 -3.16 0.88
N SER A 130 -8.35 -4.02 1.89
CA SER A 130 -8.76 -5.41 1.72
C SER A 130 -9.81 -5.81 2.76
N HIS A 131 -10.76 -6.68 2.37
CA HIS A 131 -11.77 -7.27 3.25
C HIS A 131 -11.86 -8.78 3.01
N PRO A 132 -11.68 -9.62 4.01
CA PRO A 132 -11.39 -9.29 5.42
C PRO A 132 -9.96 -8.81 5.69
N CYS A 133 -8.96 -9.23 4.90
CA CYS A 133 -7.55 -8.91 5.14
C CYS A 133 -6.70 -9.03 3.88
N PHE A 134 -5.43 -8.63 3.98
CA PHE A 134 -4.45 -8.62 2.88
C PHE A 134 -4.25 -9.99 2.22
N GLU A 135 -4.52 -11.07 2.94
CA GLU A 135 -4.47 -12.44 2.41
C GLU A 135 -5.42 -12.65 1.22
N VAL A 136 -6.49 -11.88 1.10
CA VAL A 136 -7.37 -11.88 -0.10
C VAL A 136 -6.60 -11.45 -1.34
N TRP A 137 -5.76 -10.40 -1.24
CA TRP A 137 -4.87 -9.98 -2.32
C TRP A 137 -3.83 -11.05 -2.64
N ARG A 138 -3.19 -11.66 -1.62
CA ARG A 138 -2.25 -12.76 -1.82
C ARG A 138 -2.91 -13.95 -2.53
N LEU A 139 -4.14 -14.28 -2.16
CA LEU A 139 -4.90 -15.37 -2.76
C LEU A 139 -5.26 -15.10 -4.23
N ALA A 140 -5.55 -13.84 -4.57
CA ALA A 140 -5.84 -13.41 -5.93
C ALA A 140 -4.69 -13.71 -6.91
N HIS A 141 -3.43 -13.80 -6.45
CA HIS A 141 -2.30 -14.23 -7.29
C HIS A 141 -2.41 -15.67 -7.80
N TYR A 142 -3.27 -16.50 -7.19
CA TYR A 142 -3.36 -17.93 -7.51
C TYR A 142 -4.68 -18.35 -8.13
N LYS A 143 -5.78 -17.74 -7.70
CA LYS A 143 -7.12 -18.15 -8.13
C LYS A 143 -8.13 -17.03 -7.93
N PRO A 144 -9.21 -17.04 -8.69
CA PRO A 144 -10.36 -16.19 -8.40
C PRO A 144 -10.94 -16.58 -7.03
N VAL A 145 -11.42 -15.58 -6.32
CA VAL A 145 -12.05 -15.75 -5.00
C VAL A 145 -13.55 -15.52 -5.17
N SER A 146 -14.33 -16.46 -4.69
CA SER A 146 -15.78 -16.38 -4.66
C SER A 146 -16.32 -16.74 -3.28
N GLY A 147 -17.45 -16.14 -2.92
CA GLY A 147 -18.11 -16.33 -1.63
C GLY A 147 -17.41 -15.58 -0.49
N SER A 148 -18.23 -15.13 0.44
CA SER A 148 -17.79 -14.37 1.62
C SER A 148 -16.89 -15.19 2.54
N PHE A 149 -16.00 -14.50 3.23
CA PHE A 149 -15.22 -15.02 4.36
C PHE A 149 -15.88 -14.72 5.71
N ALA A 150 -17.07 -14.11 5.71
CA ALA A 150 -17.79 -13.67 6.92
C ALA A 150 -16.92 -12.76 7.81
N GLY A 151 -16.09 -11.91 7.20
CA GLY A 151 -15.16 -11.03 7.92
C GLY A 151 -13.97 -11.74 8.60
N VAL A 152 -13.78 -13.05 8.37
CA VAL A 152 -12.77 -13.85 9.08
C VAL A 152 -11.51 -14.03 8.21
N CYS A 153 -10.41 -13.44 8.68
CA CYS A 153 -9.11 -13.47 8.00
C CYS A 153 -8.56 -14.88 7.81
N ASP A 154 -8.73 -15.77 8.81
CA ASP A 154 -8.27 -17.16 8.73
C ASP A 154 -8.88 -17.93 7.55
N GLY A 155 -10.09 -17.57 7.14
CA GLY A 155 -10.75 -18.15 5.97
C GLY A 155 -9.96 -17.90 4.67
N ALA A 156 -9.44 -16.70 4.48
CA ALA A 156 -8.61 -16.36 3.33
C ALA A 156 -7.20 -16.96 3.47
N ALA A 157 -6.60 -16.81 4.64
CA ALA A 157 -5.27 -17.32 4.94
C ALA A 157 -5.16 -18.85 4.73
N ASN A 158 -6.13 -19.61 5.19
CA ASN A 158 -6.16 -21.07 5.04
C ASN A 158 -6.33 -21.56 3.58
N ARG A 159 -6.73 -20.69 2.65
CA ARG A 159 -6.85 -21.01 1.22
C ARG A 159 -5.56 -20.74 0.44
N LEU A 160 -4.55 -20.12 1.05
CA LEU A 160 -3.25 -19.88 0.43
C LEU A 160 -2.52 -21.22 0.19
N PRO A 161 -1.91 -21.42 -0.99
CA PRO A 161 -1.34 -22.73 -1.36
C PRO A 161 -0.06 -23.09 -0.61
N PHE A 162 0.51 -22.17 0.18
CA PHE A 162 1.80 -22.32 0.85
C PHE A 162 1.74 -22.35 2.38
N GLN A 163 0.55 -22.43 2.99
CA GLN A 163 0.42 -22.36 4.46
C GLN A 163 0.68 -23.68 5.20
N ARG A 164 0.56 -24.83 4.56
CA ARG A 164 0.74 -26.12 5.23
C ARG A 164 1.90 -26.89 4.63
N GLY A 165 2.97 -27.07 5.41
CA GLY A 165 4.06 -27.99 5.07
C GLY A 165 5.08 -27.48 4.06
N SER A 166 5.06 -26.22 3.66
CA SER A 166 6.10 -25.62 2.84
C SER A 166 7.27 -25.14 3.71
N GLN A 167 8.48 -25.05 3.12
CA GLN A 167 9.64 -24.44 3.79
C GLN A 167 9.37 -22.98 4.19
N ASP A 168 8.33 -22.35 3.63
CA ASP A 168 7.84 -21.02 3.92
C ASP A 168 7.09 -20.93 5.28
N ALA A 169 6.86 -22.04 5.95
CA ALA A 169 6.12 -22.12 7.21
C ALA A 169 6.79 -21.40 8.40
N ARG A 170 8.03 -20.92 8.24
CA ARG A 170 8.74 -20.19 9.32
C ARG A 170 8.08 -18.86 9.67
N SER A 171 7.36 -18.26 8.73
CA SER A 171 6.54 -17.08 8.99
C SER A 171 5.46 -16.94 7.91
N PRO A 172 4.23 -17.42 8.15
CA PRO A 172 3.13 -17.35 7.17
C PRO A 172 2.76 -15.91 6.82
N LYS A 173 3.16 -14.93 7.63
CA LYS A 173 2.93 -13.50 7.38
C LYS A 173 3.94 -12.88 6.42
N VAL A 174 5.13 -13.45 6.23
CA VAL A 174 6.10 -12.92 5.27
C VAL A 174 5.66 -13.28 3.85
N VAL A 175 5.59 -12.28 3.00
CA VAL A 175 5.43 -12.50 1.55
C VAL A 175 6.80 -12.74 0.94
N LEU A 176 6.94 -13.86 0.21
CA LEU A 176 8.18 -14.22 -0.46
C LEU A 176 8.07 -13.97 -1.96
N PRO A 177 9.18 -13.61 -2.66
CA PRO A 177 9.15 -13.28 -4.08
C PRO A 177 8.47 -14.34 -4.95
N HIS A 178 8.79 -15.62 -4.79
CA HIS A 178 8.22 -16.71 -5.58
C HIS A 178 6.69 -16.89 -5.38
N GLN A 179 6.11 -16.30 -4.34
CA GLN A 179 4.68 -16.35 -4.09
C GLN A 179 3.89 -15.36 -4.96
N VAL A 180 4.53 -14.31 -5.44
CA VAL A 180 3.84 -13.20 -6.14
C VAL A 180 4.45 -12.87 -7.51
N LEU A 181 5.74 -13.08 -7.73
CA LEU A 181 6.41 -12.75 -8.98
C LEU A 181 5.81 -13.49 -10.18
N GLY A 182 5.66 -12.77 -11.29
CA GLY A 182 5.07 -13.27 -12.53
C GLY A 182 3.55 -13.49 -12.47
N ARG A 183 2.88 -13.10 -11.36
CA ARG A 183 1.45 -13.36 -11.13
C ARG A 183 0.60 -12.10 -11.06
N TYR A 184 1.18 -10.93 -11.17
CA TYR A 184 0.46 -9.66 -10.98
C TYR A 184 -0.77 -9.51 -11.89
N LYS A 185 -0.61 -9.77 -13.20
CA LYS A 185 -1.74 -9.64 -14.15
C LYS A 185 -2.90 -10.60 -13.82
N ALA A 186 -2.58 -11.81 -13.34
CA ALA A 186 -3.59 -12.74 -12.85
C ALA A 186 -4.24 -12.23 -11.55
N ALA A 187 -3.44 -11.72 -10.61
CA ALA A 187 -3.93 -11.17 -9.35
C ALA A 187 -4.88 -10.00 -9.58
N ARG A 188 -4.51 -9.07 -10.44
CA ARG A 188 -5.36 -7.94 -10.83
C ARG A 188 -6.70 -8.40 -11.40
N LYS A 189 -6.66 -9.28 -12.44
CA LYS A 189 -7.88 -9.83 -13.06
C LYS A 189 -8.78 -10.53 -12.05
N ASN A 190 -8.20 -11.33 -11.16
CA ASN A 190 -8.94 -12.05 -10.13
C ASN A 190 -9.56 -11.10 -9.10
N ALA A 191 -8.85 -10.03 -8.70
CA ALA A 191 -9.36 -9.01 -7.80
C ALA A 191 -10.51 -8.21 -8.44
N GLU A 192 -10.37 -7.77 -9.69
CA GLU A 192 -11.43 -7.09 -10.45
C GLU A 192 -12.68 -7.97 -10.57
N SER A 193 -12.51 -9.25 -10.91
CA SER A 193 -13.61 -10.23 -10.98
C SER A 193 -14.27 -10.42 -9.62
N MET A 194 -13.50 -10.49 -8.53
CA MET A 194 -14.03 -10.61 -7.19
C MET A 194 -14.83 -9.36 -6.79
N ASN A 195 -14.27 -8.18 -7.01
CA ASN A 195 -14.91 -6.92 -6.67
C ASN A 195 -16.22 -6.70 -7.45
N SER A 196 -16.30 -7.20 -8.69
CA SER A 196 -17.49 -7.09 -9.55
C SER A 196 -18.66 -7.99 -9.13
N GLN A 197 -18.46 -8.93 -8.20
CA GLN A 197 -19.53 -9.76 -7.65
C GLN A 197 -20.47 -8.97 -6.72
N HIS A 198 -20.02 -7.81 -6.24
CA HIS A 198 -20.80 -6.96 -5.38
C HIS A 198 -21.61 -5.92 -6.19
N ALA A 199 -22.84 -5.68 -5.78
CA ALA A 199 -23.66 -4.66 -6.43
C ALA A 199 -23.02 -3.27 -6.26
N ALA A 200 -23.16 -2.42 -7.27
CA ALA A 200 -22.49 -1.10 -7.32
C ALA A 200 -22.82 -0.18 -6.13
N HIS A 201 -24.02 -0.32 -5.56
CA HIS A 201 -24.45 0.47 -4.40
C HIS A 201 -23.87 0.00 -3.06
N VAL A 202 -23.29 -1.20 -2.99
CA VAL A 202 -22.67 -1.71 -1.77
C VAL A 202 -21.35 -0.96 -1.56
N ALA A 203 -21.20 -0.36 -0.38
CA ALA A 203 -19.98 0.36 -0.04
C ALA A 203 -18.79 -0.61 0.07
N LYS A 204 -17.58 -0.15 -0.28
CA LYS A 204 -16.42 -1.05 -0.36
C LYS A 204 -16.08 -1.75 0.96
N TRP A 205 -16.39 -1.13 2.09
CA TRP A 205 -16.18 -1.74 3.41
C TRP A 205 -17.18 -2.84 3.76
N ASP A 206 -18.31 -2.92 3.05
CA ASP A 206 -19.34 -3.97 3.23
C ASP A 206 -19.16 -5.11 2.20
N ARG A 207 -18.16 -5.01 1.30
CA ARG A 207 -17.89 -6.04 0.29
C ARG A 207 -16.92 -7.07 0.86
N ASP A 208 -17.38 -8.30 1.02
CA ASP A 208 -16.55 -9.44 1.45
C ASP A 208 -16.73 -10.62 0.49
N PRO A 209 -15.67 -11.02 -0.24
CA PRO A 209 -14.31 -10.47 -0.24
C PRO A 209 -14.13 -9.23 -1.12
N TYR A 210 -13.11 -8.41 -0.81
CA TYR A 210 -12.75 -7.23 -1.59
C TYR A 210 -11.25 -6.92 -1.48
N THR A 211 -10.64 -6.39 -2.53
CA THR A 211 -9.34 -5.74 -2.47
C THR A 211 -9.13 -4.77 -3.63
N ASP A 212 -8.58 -3.60 -3.35
CA ASP A 212 -8.16 -2.62 -4.36
C ASP A 212 -6.64 -2.35 -4.33
N VAL A 213 -5.85 -3.29 -3.80
CA VAL A 213 -4.38 -3.17 -3.76
C VAL A 213 -3.77 -2.99 -5.15
N TYR A 214 -4.35 -3.55 -6.20
CA TYR A 214 -3.88 -3.35 -7.57
C TYR A 214 -3.97 -1.87 -8.01
N GLU A 215 -4.96 -1.13 -7.53
CA GLU A 215 -5.05 0.31 -7.83
C GLU A 215 -3.88 1.10 -7.22
N PHE A 216 -3.46 0.72 -6.02
CA PHE A 216 -2.26 1.29 -5.41
C PHE A 216 -1.00 0.97 -6.21
N VAL A 217 -0.84 -0.28 -6.65
CA VAL A 217 0.33 -0.71 -7.45
C VAL A 217 0.43 0.11 -8.74
N GLU A 218 -0.69 0.34 -9.41
CA GLU A 218 -0.74 1.08 -10.68
C GLU A 218 -0.69 2.60 -10.48
N LYS A 219 -1.56 3.14 -9.63
CA LYS A 219 -1.76 4.60 -9.51
C LYS A 219 -0.68 5.29 -8.67
N ALA A 220 -0.16 4.60 -7.64
CA ALA A 220 0.84 5.17 -6.75
C ALA A 220 2.26 4.83 -7.20
N LEU A 221 2.50 3.57 -7.52
CA LEU A 221 3.84 3.06 -7.80
C LEU A 221 4.18 3.02 -9.28
N HIS A 222 3.20 3.17 -10.16
CA HIS A 222 3.36 3.07 -11.62
C HIS A 222 4.05 1.76 -12.04
N ILE A 223 3.67 0.64 -11.42
CA ILE A 223 4.21 -0.69 -11.71
C ILE A 223 3.27 -1.41 -12.68
N ASP A 224 3.83 -1.90 -13.80
CA ASP A 224 3.11 -2.72 -14.79
C ASP A 224 3.05 -4.19 -14.39
N THR A 225 4.15 -4.69 -13.83
CA THR A 225 4.25 -6.10 -13.42
C THR A 225 5.40 -6.30 -12.41
N TYR A 226 5.39 -7.43 -11.75
CA TYR A 226 6.48 -7.91 -10.88
C TYR A 226 6.52 -9.43 -10.84
#